data_f0087320b6d8472e6cd8655a43279e08
#
_entry.id   f0087320b6d8472e6cd8655a43279e08
#
_cell.length_a   1.000
_cell.length_b   1.000
_cell.length_c   1.000
_cell.angle_alpha   90.00
_cell.angle_beta   90.00
_cell.angle_gamma   90.00
#
_symmetry.space_group_name_H-M   'P 1'
#
loop_
_entity.id
_entity.type
_entity.pdbx_description
1 polymer ?
#
loop_
_entity_poly.entity_id
_entity_poly.type
_entity_poly.pdbx_seq_one_letter_code
_entity_poly.pdbx_strand_id
1 'polypeptide(L)'
;MMAELIKIVTGATEAERRDAYDKFGDLHSKNEGYGVLVEEIDEVQEQIRNMMHYFDRLVRVIRCDLRELGSDLGQIRRCAQLAACECIQVAAVAQRFLDLVNEEKRDECVHDCDG
;
A
#
# COMPACT_ATOMS: atom_id res chain seq x y z
N MET A 1 -15.53 -15.45 0.78
CA MET A 1 -15.47 -14.04 0.36
C MET A 1 -14.10 -13.41 0.62
N MET A 2 -13.60 -13.44 1.83
CA MET A 2 -12.28 -12.89 2.17
C MET A 2 -11.13 -13.62 1.49
N ALA A 3 -11.18 -14.96 1.39
CA ALA A 3 -10.15 -15.76 0.74
C ALA A 3 -10.00 -15.43 -0.75
N GLU A 4 -11.10 -15.17 -1.45
CA GLU A 4 -11.09 -14.77 -2.86
C GLU A 4 -10.52 -13.36 -3.01
N LEU A 5 -10.88 -12.44 -2.12
CA LEU A 5 -10.38 -11.07 -2.13
C LEU A 5 -8.87 -11.05 -1.88
N ILE A 6 -8.39 -11.86 -0.95
CA ILE A 6 -6.94 -11.98 -0.69
C ILE A 6 -6.20 -12.45 -1.94
N LYS A 7 -6.74 -13.40 -2.70
CA LYS A 7 -6.14 -13.86 -3.95
C LYS A 7 -6.04 -12.73 -4.98
N ILE A 8 -7.11 -11.93 -5.11
CA ILE A 8 -7.13 -10.79 -6.03
C ILE A 8 -6.07 -9.76 -5.63
N VAL A 9 -6.02 -9.42 -4.35
CA VAL A 9 -5.07 -8.43 -3.81
C VAL A 9 -3.62 -8.95 -3.96
N THR A 10 -3.38 -10.23 -3.67
CA THR A 10 -2.07 -10.85 -3.85
C THR A 10 -1.63 -10.82 -5.31
N GLY A 11 -2.54 -11.12 -6.24
CA GLY A 11 -2.27 -11.04 -7.67
C GLY A 11 -1.96 -9.62 -8.12
N ALA A 12 -2.71 -8.63 -7.61
CA ALA A 12 -2.47 -7.22 -7.91
C ALA A 12 -1.11 -6.75 -7.35
N THR A 13 -0.75 -7.19 -6.15
CA THR A 13 0.55 -6.90 -5.53
C THR A 13 1.69 -7.43 -6.39
N GLU A 14 1.58 -8.65 -6.88
CA GLU A 14 2.61 -9.27 -7.74
C GLU A 14 2.72 -8.54 -9.08
N ALA A 15 1.59 -8.13 -9.66
CA ALA A 15 1.58 -7.35 -10.91
C ALA A 15 2.28 -6.00 -10.72
N GLU A 16 2.03 -5.30 -9.61
CA GLU A 16 2.70 -4.04 -9.28
C GLU A 16 4.19 -4.23 -9.04
N ARG A 17 4.58 -5.30 -8.35
CA ARG A 17 5.99 -5.62 -8.13
C ARG A 17 6.74 -5.82 -9.45
N ARG A 18 6.15 -6.57 -10.39
CA ARG A 18 6.73 -6.80 -11.72
C ARG A 18 6.83 -5.51 -12.53
N ASP A 19 5.78 -4.70 -12.51
CA ASP A 19 5.73 -3.42 -13.23
C ASP A 19 6.82 -2.47 -12.71
N ALA A 20 7.00 -2.38 -11.40
CA ALA A 20 8.05 -1.57 -10.78
C ALA A 20 9.45 -2.10 -11.14
N TYR A 21 9.64 -3.41 -11.14
CA TYR A 21 10.89 -4.03 -11.55
C TYR A 21 11.23 -3.71 -13.02
N ASP A 22 10.24 -3.81 -13.90
CA ASP A 22 10.42 -3.53 -15.32
C ASP A 22 10.79 -2.06 -15.57
N LYS A 23 10.24 -1.14 -14.78
CA LYS A 23 10.49 0.31 -14.92
C LYS A 23 11.78 0.77 -14.23
N PHE A 24 12.09 0.24 -13.06
CA PHE A 24 13.11 0.79 -12.17
C PHE A 24 14.19 -0.24 -11.79
N GLY A 25 14.00 -1.51 -12.09
CA GLY A 25 14.87 -2.59 -11.66
C GLY A 25 14.72 -2.90 -10.17
N ASP A 26 15.76 -3.51 -9.58
CA ASP A 26 15.80 -3.83 -8.16
C ASP A 26 16.04 -2.59 -7.30
N LEU A 27 15.64 -2.64 -6.04
CA LEU A 27 16.07 -1.66 -5.05
C LEU A 27 17.59 -1.81 -4.84
N HIS A 28 18.30 -0.68 -4.79
CA HIS A 28 19.76 -0.69 -4.73
C HIS A 28 20.31 -0.75 -3.31
N SER A 29 19.54 -0.32 -2.31
CA SER A 29 19.98 -0.26 -0.91
C SER A 29 18.81 -0.28 0.05
N LYS A 30 19.11 -0.59 1.32
CA LYS A 30 18.14 -0.52 2.42
C LYS A 30 17.60 0.90 2.60
N ASN A 31 18.44 1.91 2.42
CA ASN A 31 18.02 3.31 2.54
C ASN A 31 17.03 3.69 1.43
N GLU A 32 17.27 3.24 0.21
CA GLU A 32 16.33 3.44 -0.89
C GLU A 32 14.99 2.75 -0.61
N GLY A 33 15.04 1.48 -0.18
CA GLY A 33 13.85 0.72 0.18
C GLY A 33 13.04 1.39 1.29
N TYR A 34 13.71 1.86 2.33
CA TYR A 34 13.08 2.59 3.44
C TYR A 34 12.40 3.87 2.93
N GLY A 35 13.10 4.66 2.13
CA GLY A 35 12.57 5.92 1.62
C GLY A 35 11.32 5.73 0.75
N VAL A 36 11.35 4.75 -0.15
CA VAL A 36 10.20 4.43 -1.00
C VAL A 36 9.04 3.93 -0.15
N LEU A 37 9.31 3.07 0.83
CA LEU A 37 8.28 2.53 1.72
C LEU A 37 7.60 3.63 2.53
N VAL A 38 8.36 4.58 3.06
CA VAL A 38 7.82 5.74 3.80
C VAL A 38 6.88 6.56 2.91
N GLU A 39 7.27 6.84 1.67
CA GLU A 39 6.42 7.60 0.74
C GLU A 39 5.10 6.88 0.46
N GLU A 40 5.15 5.57 0.22
CA GLU A 40 3.95 4.78 -0.05
C GLU A 40 3.02 4.70 1.17
N ILE A 41 3.59 4.55 2.36
CA ILE A 41 2.79 4.54 3.61
C ILE A 41 2.15 5.91 3.85
N ASP A 42 2.87 7.00 3.58
CA ASP A 42 2.31 8.36 3.71
C ASP A 42 1.10 8.56 2.80
N GLU A 43 1.13 8.02 1.59
CA GLU A 43 -0.01 8.08 0.66
C GLU A 43 -1.23 7.32 1.18
N VAL A 44 -1.02 6.15 1.81
CA VAL A 44 -2.10 5.41 2.48
C VAL A 44 -2.70 6.24 3.61
N GLN A 45 -1.86 6.81 4.45
CA GLN A 45 -2.30 7.62 5.59
C GLN A 45 -3.08 8.85 5.15
N GLU A 46 -2.69 9.47 4.04
CA GLU A 46 -3.42 10.60 3.45
C GLU A 46 -4.86 10.20 3.09
N GLN A 47 -5.04 9.04 2.43
CA GLN A 47 -6.37 8.55 2.07
C GLN A 47 -7.21 8.22 3.31
N ILE A 48 -6.60 7.67 4.35
CA ILE A 48 -7.28 7.39 5.61
C ILE A 48 -7.72 8.70 6.28
N ARG A 49 -6.86 9.73 6.31
CA ARG A 49 -7.23 11.04 6.85
C ARG A 49 -8.39 11.67 6.09
N ASN A 50 -8.39 11.57 4.77
CA ASN A 50 -9.47 12.07 3.93
C ASN A 50 -10.78 11.33 4.23
N MET A 51 -10.72 10.02 4.37
CA MET A 51 -11.89 9.20 4.71
C MET A 51 -12.47 9.61 6.07
N MET A 52 -11.62 9.82 7.07
CA MET A 52 -12.03 10.25 8.40
C MET A 52 -12.67 11.65 8.38
N HIS A 53 -12.13 12.54 7.55
CA HIS A 53 -12.72 13.88 7.36
C HIS A 53 -14.17 13.79 6.85
N TYR A 54 -14.41 12.97 5.83
CA TYR A 54 -15.76 12.78 5.29
C TYR A 54 -16.66 12.05 6.27
N PHE A 55 -16.12 11.14 7.06
CA PHE A 55 -16.87 10.46 8.11
C PHE A 55 -17.32 11.45 9.20
N ASP A 56 -16.45 12.36 9.63
CA ASP A 56 -16.80 13.40 10.60
C ASP A 56 -17.92 14.31 10.08
N ARG A 57 -17.86 14.67 8.80
CA ARG A 57 -18.93 15.42 8.13
C ARG A 57 -20.22 14.63 8.11
N LEU A 58 -20.16 13.35 7.79
CA LEU A 58 -21.32 12.45 7.76
C LEU A 58 -22.03 12.43 9.11
N VAL A 59 -21.28 12.33 10.20
CA VAL A 59 -21.84 12.33 11.56
C VAL A 59 -22.59 13.62 11.85
N ARG A 60 -22.09 14.77 11.41
CA ARG A 60 -22.77 16.07 11.57
C ARG A 60 -24.02 16.16 10.73
N VAL A 61 -23.95 15.71 9.47
CA VAL A 61 -25.05 15.78 8.51
C VAL A 61 -26.20 14.86 8.90
N ILE A 62 -25.91 13.68 9.47
CA ILE A 62 -26.94 12.75 9.98
C ILE A 62 -27.87 13.47 10.98
N ARG A 63 -27.35 14.41 11.77
CA ARG A 63 -28.13 15.15 12.76
C ARG A 63 -28.95 16.29 12.14
N CYS A 64 -28.60 16.76 10.97
CA CYS A 64 -29.13 17.99 10.38
C CYS A 64 -29.95 17.78 9.11
N ASP A 65 -29.47 17.04 8.11
CA ASP A 65 -30.15 16.85 6.83
C ASP A 65 -29.69 15.57 6.13
N LEU A 66 -30.62 14.64 5.95
CA LEU A 66 -30.37 13.35 5.29
C LEU A 66 -30.04 13.47 3.78
N ARG A 67 -30.35 14.60 3.14
CA ARG A 67 -30.19 14.74 1.70
C ARG A 67 -28.73 14.83 1.24
N GLU A 68 -27.81 15.21 2.12
CA GLU A 68 -26.39 15.35 1.81
C GLU A 68 -25.57 14.09 2.11
N LEU A 69 -26.16 13.05 2.71
CA LEU A 69 -25.47 11.82 3.06
C LEU A 69 -24.82 11.13 1.86
N GLY A 70 -25.46 11.17 0.70
CA GLY A 70 -24.96 10.53 -0.51
C GLY A 70 -23.61 11.05 -0.96
N SER A 71 -23.36 12.36 -0.84
CA SER A 71 -22.07 12.96 -1.19
C SER A 71 -20.94 12.47 -0.29
N ASP A 72 -21.14 12.51 1.02
CA ASP A 72 -20.12 12.09 1.99
C ASP A 72 -19.89 10.58 1.91
N LEU A 73 -20.92 9.76 1.75
CA LEU A 73 -20.80 8.32 1.56
C LEU A 73 -20.02 7.99 0.28
N GLY A 74 -20.29 8.71 -0.81
CA GLY A 74 -19.56 8.56 -2.07
C GLY A 74 -18.07 8.87 -1.91
N GLN A 75 -17.74 9.92 -1.16
CA GLN A 75 -16.36 10.29 -0.89
C GLN A 75 -15.66 9.27 0.02
N ILE A 76 -16.35 8.76 1.04
CA ILE A 76 -15.82 7.70 1.91
C ILE A 76 -15.49 6.46 1.07
N ARG A 77 -16.41 6.03 0.21
CA ARG A 77 -16.18 4.90 -0.69
C ARG A 77 -14.96 5.13 -1.57
N ARG A 78 -14.84 6.31 -2.19
CA ARG A 78 -13.72 6.65 -3.06
C ARG A 78 -12.39 6.64 -2.30
N CYS A 79 -12.34 7.25 -1.13
CA CYS A 79 -11.14 7.28 -0.30
C CYS A 79 -10.72 5.86 0.12
N ALA A 80 -11.68 5.00 0.47
CA ALA A 80 -11.42 3.60 0.82
C ALA A 80 -10.85 2.82 -0.36
N GLN A 81 -11.39 3.02 -1.57
CA GLN A 81 -10.89 2.38 -2.79
C GLN A 81 -9.47 2.85 -3.13
N LEU A 82 -9.20 4.15 -3.02
CA LEU A 82 -7.87 4.70 -3.24
C LEU A 82 -6.88 4.19 -2.18
N ALA A 83 -7.29 4.13 -0.92
CA ALA A 83 -6.47 3.56 0.16
C ALA A 83 -6.12 2.10 -0.12
N ALA A 84 -7.07 1.30 -0.63
CA ALA A 84 -6.82 -0.08 -1.01
C ALA A 84 -5.76 -0.18 -2.12
N CYS A 85 -5.84 0.68 -3.13
CA CYS A 85 -4.85 0.74 -4.21
C CYS A 85 -3.46 1.12 -3.67
N GLU A 86 -3.40 2.12 -2.79
CA GLU A 86 -2.14 2.54 -2.16
C GLU A 86 -1.57 1.43 -1.26
N CYS A 87 -2.42 0.66 -0.58
CA CYS A 87 -1.97 -0.50 0.21
C CYS A 87 -1.35 -1.58 -0.67
N ILE A 88 -1.85 -1.79 -1.88
CA ILE A 88 -1.25 -2.71 -2.84
C ILE A 88 0.16 -2.22 -3.23
N GLN A 89 0.35 -0.91 -3.43
CA GLN A 89 1.66 -0.32 -3.67
C GLN A 89 2.62 -0.56 -2.50
N VAL A 90 2.15 -0.36 -1.27
CA VAL A 90 2.94 -0.65 -0.07
C VAL A 90 3.37 -2.13 -0.04
N ALA A 91 2.45 -3.05 -0.31
CA ALA A 91 2.74 -4.48 -0.34
C ALA A 91 3.79 -4.83 -1.40
N ALA A 92 3.70 -4.21 -2.59
CA ALA A 92 4.65 -4.43 -3.67
C ALA A 92 6.05 -3.92 -3.31
N VAL A 93 6.15 -2.74 -2.71
CA VAL A 93 7.43 -2.19 -2.24
C VAL A 93 8.02 -3.04 -1.13
N ALA A 94 7.19 -3.46 -0.17
CA ALA A 94 7.62 -4.34 0.93
C ALA A 94 8.19 -5.65 0.38
N GLN A 95 7.57 -6.22 -0.65
CA GLN A 95 8.07 -7.45 -1.28
C GLN A 95 9.43 -7.21 -1.96
N ARG A 96 9.59 -6.11 -2.68
CA ARG A 96 10.86 -5.74 -3.31
C ARG A 96 11.97 -5.57 -2.26
N PHE A 97 11.63 -4.95 -1.13
CA PHE A 97 12.56 -4.77 -0.01
C PHE A 97 12.93 -6.12 0.62
N LEU A 98 11.95 -7.01 0.80
CA LEU A 98 12.20 -8.38 1.28
C LEU A 98 13.14 -9.13 0.33
N ASP A 99 12.93 -9.00 -0.98
CA ASP A 99 13.78 -9.63 -1.98
C ASP A 99 15.24 -9.16 -1.83
N LEU A 100 15.44 -7.87 -1.65
CA LEU A 100 16.77 -7.29 -1.41
C LEU A 100 17.42 -7.85 -0.14
N VAL A 101 16.68 -7.87 0.96
CA VAL A 101 17.17 -8.38 2.26
C VAL A 101 17.51 -9.87 2.15
N ASN A 102 16.70 -10.65 1.46
CA ASN A 102 16.94 -12.09 1.28
C ASN A 102 18.16 -12.35 0.38
N GLU A 103 18.40 -11.54 -0.62
CA GLU A 103 19.62 -11.62 -1.43
C GLU A 103 20.87 -11.33 -0.60
N GLU A 104 20.85 -10.29 0.21
CA GLU A 104 21.96 -9.94 1.12
C GLU A 104 22.24 -11.07 2.10
N LYS A 105 21.22 -11.69 2.67
CA LYS A 105 21.37 -12.84 3.57
C LYS A 105 22.01 -14.04 2.87
N ARG A 106 21.64 -14.30 1.61
CA ARG A 106 22.25 -15.39 0.83
C ARG A 106 23.72 -15.12 0.56
N ASP A 107 24.08 -13.89 0.23
CA ASP A 107 25.46 -13.49 -0.03
C ASP A 107 26.31 -13.62 1.24
N GLU A 108 25.79 -13.21 2.40
CA GLU A 108 26.45 -13.39 3.68
C GLU A 108 26.67 -14.87 4.01
N CYS A 109 25.66 -15.71 3.74
CA CYS A 109 25.75 -17.15 3.99
C CYS A 109 26.79 -17.83 3.08
N VAL A 110 26.90 -17.42 1.83
CA VAL A 110 27.92 -17.89 0.90
C VAL A 110 29.31 -17.45 1.36
N HIS A 111 29.47 -16.22 1.85
CA HIS A 111 30.71 -15.70 2.40
C HIS A 111 31.16 -16.49 3.62
N ASP A 112 30.24 -16.80 4.53
CA ASP A 112 30.52 -17.59 5.73
C ASP A 112 30.93 -19.03 5.39
N CYS A 113 30.40 -19.60 4.31
CA CYS A 113 30.75 -20.93 3.83
C CYS A 113 32.13 -20.99 3.17
N ASP A 114 32.62 -19.91 2.61
CA ASP A 114 33.90 -19.80 1.94
C ASP A 114 35.05 -19.42 2.93
N GLY A 115 34.67 -18.99 4.12
CA GLY A 115 35.61 -18.65 5.17
C GLY A 115 35.94 -19.80 6.07
#